data_a3041aa101fe98ae0217bc9e6af366c1
#
_entry.id   a3041aa101fe98ae0217bc9e6af366c1
#
_cell.length_a   1.000
_cell.length_b   1.000
_cell.length_c   1.000
_cell.angle_alpha   90.00
_cell.angle_beta   90.00
_cell.angle_gamma   90.00
#
_symmetry.space_group_name_H-M   'P 1'
#
loop_
_entity.id
_entity.type
_entity.pdbx_description
1 polymer ?
#
loop_
_entity_poly.entity_id
_entity_poly.type
_entity_poly.pdbx_seq_one_letter_code
_entity_poly.pdbx_strand_id
1 'polypeptide(L)'
;TLFRSFMPKNVKTLFSSSHNIEKELPTTDLIIGAVLIPGAKAPHLITRPMLKLMKKGTVLVDVAIDQGGCFETSHPTTHAEPIYEVDGIIHYCVANIPGAVPCTSTLALTNATLPYAIRLADLGWKKACENDPGLKNGLNIVNGKIVFPAVAEAFGWKI
;
A
#
# COMPACT_ATOMS: atom_id res chain seq x y z
N THR A 1 -20.82 -3.33 2.66
CA THR A 1 -22.01 -2.79 3.34
C THR A 1 -21.71 -2.25 4.75
N LEU A 2 -20.86 -2.88 5.53
CA LEU A 2 -20.46 -2.43 6.88
C LEU A 2 -19.76 -1.06 6.85
N PHE A 3 -18.85 -0.81 5.91
CA PHE A 3 -18.17 0.48 5.78
C PHE A 3 -19.14 1.66 5.61
N ARG A 4 -20.18 1.48 4.81
CA ARG A 4 -21.14 2.55 4.51
C ARG A 4 -21.91 3.03 5.73
N SER A 5 -22.15 2.17 6.73
CA SER A 5 -22.89 2.52 7.95
C SER A 5 -22.08 3.37 8.94
N PHE A 6 -20.73 3.34 8.84
CA PHE A 6 -19.83 4.11 9.71
C PHE A 6 -19.33 5.41 9.07
N MET A 7 -19.51 5.58 7.75
CA MET A 7 -19.02 6.76 7.04
C MET A 7 -20.01 7.92 7.11
N PRO A 8 -19.51 9.18 7.14
CA PRO A 8 -20.36 10.36 7.01
C PRO A 8 -21.22 10.31 5.74
N LYS A 9 -22.36 11.00 5.77
CA LYS A 9 -23.35 10.98 4.66
C LYS A 9 -22.80 11.49 3.32
N ASN A 10 -21.75 12.29 3.34
CA ASN A 10 -21.06 12.81 2.15
C ASN A 10 -20.06 11.83 1.53
N VAL A 11 -19.86 10.64 2.12
CA VAL A 11 -18.99 9.60 1.57
C VAL A 11 -19.78 8.68 0.66
N LYS A 12 -19.34 8.56 -0.60
CA LYS A 12 -19.86 7.63 -1.59
C LYS A 12 -18.96 6.41 -1.66
N THR A 13 -19.52 5.22 -1.47
CA THR A 13 -18.79 3.96 -1.62
C THR A 13 -19.15 3.33 -2.96
N LEU A 14 -18.13 2.85 -3.70
CA LEU A 14 -18.28 2.20 -5.00
C LEU A 14 -17.57 0.84 -4.97
N PHE A 15 -18.09 -0.09 -5.78
CA PHE A 15 -17.36 -1.32 -6.04
C PHE A 15 -16.13 -1.01 -6.90
N SER A 16 -14.97 -1.54 -6.52
CA SER A 16 -13.69 -1.34 -7.22
C SER A 16 -13.70 -2.12 -8.53
N SER A 17 -14.03 -1.45 -9.63
CA SER A 17 -13.92 -1.94 -10.99
C SER A 17 -13.35 -0.83 -11.89
N SER A 18 -12.64 -1.18 -12.96
CA SER A 18 -12.09 -0.20 -13.89
C SER A 18 -13.16 0.76 -14.40
N HIS A 19 -14.35 0.24 -14.76
CA HIS A 19 -15.47 1.06 -15.22
C HIS A 19 -15.91 2.12 -14.18
N ASN A 20 -16.04 1.72 -12.91
CA ASN A 20 -16.46 2.66 -11.87
C ASN A 20 -15.38 3.69 -11.56
N ILE A 21 -14.10 3.30 -11.63
CA ILE A 21 -12.97 4.21 -11.46
C ILE A 21 -12.99 5.24 -12.61
N GLU A 22 -13.00 4.80 -13.87
CA GLU A 22 -13.02 5.66 -15.05
C GLU A 22 -14.14 6.71 -15.01
N LYS A 23 -15.32 6.31 -14.53
CA LYS A 23 -16.48 7.19 -14.41
C LYS A 23 -16.28 8.36 -13.43
N GLU A 24 -15.50 8.16 -12.38
CA GLU A 24 -15.25 9.19 -11.36
C GLU A 24 -14.07 10.10 -11.74
N LEU A 25 -13.13 9.66 -12.60
CA LEU A 25 -11.92 10.42 -12.95
C LEU A 25 -12.17 11.84 -13.47
N PRO A 26 -13.17 12.11 -14.33
CA PRO A 26 -13.37 13.45 -14.90
C PRO A 26 -13.74 14.51 -13.87
N THR A 27 -14.27 14.12 -12.71
CA THR A 27 -14.74 15.03 -11.66
C THR A 27 -13.84 15.05 -10.44
N THR A 28 -12.79 14.22 -10.42
CA THR A 28 -11.90 14.07 -9.27
C THR A 28 -10.70 15.02 -9.39
N ASP A 29 -10.34 15.69 -8.30
CA ASP A 29 -9.20 16.59 -8.21
C ASP A 29 -8.00 15.95 -7.47
N LEU A 30 -8.27 14.98 -6.58
CA LEU A 30 -7.27 14.24 -5.82
C LEU A 30 -7.63 12.75 -5.75
N ILE A 31 -6.67 11.89 -6.05
CA ILE A 31 -6.81 10.44 -5.92
C ILE A 31 -5.70 9.91 -5.00
N ILE A 32 -6.08 9.14 -4.01
CA ILE A 32 -5.16 8.47 -3.10
C ILE A 32 -5.23 6.96 -3.35
N GLY A 33 -4.15 6.41 -3.88
CA GLY A 33 -3.99 4.97 -4.11
C GLY A 33 -3.38 4.31 -2.88
N ALA A 34 -4.12 3.40 -2.26
CA ALA A 34 -3.71 2.73 -1.02
C ALA A 34 -4.11 1.24 -1.05
N VAL A 35 -3.88 0.57 -2.17
CA VAL A 35 -4.16 -0.86 -2.30
C VAL A 35 -3.01 -1.66 -1.70
N LEU A 36 -3.34 -2.57 -0.80
CA LEU A 36 -2.40 -3.48 -0.17
C LEU A 36 -2.79 -4.93 -0.50
N ILE A 37 -1.86 -5.67 -1.10
CA ILE A 37 -1.92 -7.13 -1.20
C ILE A 37 -0.73 -7.68 -0.42
N PRO A 38 -0.93 -8.33 0.72
CA PRO A 38 0.17 -8.82 1.54
C PRO A 38 1.10 -9.74 0.76
N GLY A 39 2.40 -9.38 0.69
CA GLY A 39 3.44 -10.16 0.02
C GLY A 39 3.43 -10.14 -1.50
N ALA A 40 2.55 -9.38 -2.15
CA ALA A 40 2.47 -9.24 -3.61
C ALA A 40 2.57 -7.78 -4.05
N LYS A 41 2.82 -7.57 -5.34
CA LYS A 41 2.75 -6.24 -5.95
C LYS A 41 1.32 -5.72 -5.94
N ALA A 42 1.15 -4.40 -5.73
CA ALA A 42 -0.14 -3.75 -5.89
C ALA A 42 -0.61 -3.85 -7.36
N PRO A 43 -1.90 -4.10 -7.61
CA PRO A 43 -2.43 -4.03 -8.97
C PRO A 43 -2.49 -2.58 -9.44
N HIS A 44 -2.23 -2.34 -10.72
CA HIS A 44 -2.43 -1.02 -11.31
C HIS A 44 -3.92 -0.76 -11.48
N LEU A 45 -4.47 0.14 -10.66
CA LEU A 45 -5.88 0.54 -10.70
C LEU A 45 -6.14 1.65 -11.72
N ILE A 46 -5.12 2.50 -11.96
CA ILE A 46 -5.17 3.58 -12.95
C ILE A 46 -4.06 3.34 -13.96
N THR A 47 -4.47 3.19 -15.22
CA THR A 47 -3.56 3.00 -16.35
C THR A 47 -3.19 4.34 -16.98
N ARG A 48 -2.10 4.38 -17.75
CA ARG A 48 -1.68 5.61 -18.43
C ARG A 48 -2.76 6.21 -19.36
N PRO A 49 -3.53 5.43 -20.15
CA PRO A 49 -4.63 5.97 -20.94
C PRO A 49 -5.71 6.68 -20.11
N MET A 50 -5.96 6.22 -18.87
CA MET A 50 -6.95 6.81 -17.97
C MET A 50 -6.57 8.23 -17.51
N LEU A 51 -5.28 8.60 -17.53
CA LEU A 51 -4.84 9.97 -17.20
C LEU A 51 -5.51 11.02 -18.11
N LYS A 52 -5.81 10.66 -19.35
CA LYS A 52 -6.49 11.55 -20.31
C LYS A 52 -7.94 11.86 -19.94
N LEU A 53 -8.54 11.09 -19.05
CA LEU A 53 -9.90 11.31 -18.54
C LEU A 53 -9.93 12.32 -17.40
N MET A 54 -8.78 12.63 -16.82
CA MET A 54 -8.64 13.51 -15.67
C MET A 54 -8.46 14.97 -16.12
N LYS A 55 -8.79 15.88 -15.22
CA LYS A 55 -8.45 17.31 -15.40
C LYS A 55 -6.94 17.49 -15.24
N LYS A 56 -6.36 18.38 -16.04
CA LYS A 56 -4.98 18.82 -15.83
C LYS A 56 -4.82 19.40 -14.43
N GLY A 57 -3.73 19.07 -13.76
CA GLY A 57 -3.47 19.45 -12.37
C GLY A 57 -4.12 18.55 -11.32
N THR A 58 -4.87 17.51 -11.72
CA THR A 58 -5.29 16.44 -10.79
C THR A 58 -4.05 15.83 -10.12
N VAL A 59 -4.16 15.53 -8.82
CA VAL A 59 -3.08 14.97 -8.01
C VAL A 59 -3.32 13.50 -7.75
N LEU A 60 -2.33 12.67 -8.05
CA LEU A 60 -2.26 11.25 -7.68
C LEU A 60 -1.27 11.07 -6.53
N VAL A 61 -1.74 10.54 -5.40
CA VAL A 61 -0.92 10.16 -4.25
C VAL A 61 -0.85 8.64 -4.18
N ASP A 62 0.32 8.06 -4.37
CA ASP A 62 0.50 6.60 -4.31
C ASP A 62 1.10 6.19 -2.98
N VAL A 63 0.25 5.74 -2.06
CA VAL A 63 0.67 5.22 -0.73
C VAL A 63 1.25 3.81 -0.85
N ALA A 64 0.90 3.09 -1.92
CA ALA A 64 1.37 1.72 -2.19
C ALA A 64 2.68 1.68 -2.98
N ILE A 65 3.40 2.81 -3.11
CA ILE A 65 4.60 2.92 -3.95
C ILE A 65 5.68 1.91 -3.58
N ASP A 66 5.85 1.60 -2.28
CA ASP A 66 6.83 0.62 -1.79
C ASP A 66 6.52 -0.82 -2.26
N GLN A 67 5.28 -1.08 -2.71
CA GLN A 67 4.83 -2.36 -3.27
C GLN A 67 4.68 -2.31 -4.79
N GLY A 68 5.35 -1.39 -5.46
CA GLY A 68 5.33 -1.22 -6.90
C GLY A 68 4.33 -0.18 -7.40
N GLY A 69 3.53 0.42 -6.51
CA GLY A 69 2.55 1.44 -6.84
C GLY A 69 1.24 0.88 -7.42
N CYS A 70 0.15 1.61 -7.22
CA CYS A 70 -1.17 1.27 -7.75
C CYS A 70 -1.57 2.07 -9.00
N PHE A 71 -0.69 2.92 -9.51
CA PHE A 71 -0.87 3.59 -10.80
C PHE A 71 0.24 3.13 -11.76
N GLU A 72 -0.10 2.87 -13.01
CA GLU A 72 0.85 2.41 -14.02
C GLU A 72 2.03 3.38 -14.24
N THR A 73 1.78 4.67 -14.02
CA THR A 73 2.77 5.74 -14.16
C THR A 73 3.51 6.07 -12.87
N SER A 74 3.27 5.33 -11.78
CA SER A 74 3.96 5.54 -10.51
C SER A 74 5.42 5.09 -10.58
N HIS A 75 6.31 5.93 -10.04
CA HIS A 75 7.68 5.56 -9.70
C HIS A 75 8.08 6.22 -8.36
N PRO A 76 8.95 5.59 -7.56
CA PRO A 76 9.33 6.12 -6.27
C PRO A 76 10.01 7.49 -6.38
N THR A 77 9.63 8.39 -5.48
CA THR A 77 10.26 9.70 -5.30
C THR A 77 10.79 9.85 -3.88
N THR A 78 11.48 10.95 -3.61
CA THR A 78 12.06 11.24 -2.29
C THR A 78 11.42 12.48 -1.68
N HIS A 79 11.66 12.73 -0.38
CA HIS A 79 11.21 13.97 0.26
C HIS A 79 11.89 15.23 -0.31
N ALA A 80 13.07 15.11 -0.94
CA ALA A 80 13.77 16.23 -1.57
C ALA A 80 13.13 16.61 -2.93
N GLU A 81 12.66 15.61 -3.68
CA GLU A 81 11.98 15.78 -4.97
C GLU A 81 10.66 14.95 -4.93
N PRO A 82 9.62 15.46 -4.25
CA PRO A 82 8.47 14.63 -3.90
C PRO A 82 7.47 14.41 -5.03
N ILE A 83 7.47 15.26 -6.04
CA ILE A 83 6.47 15.27 -7.11
C ILE A 83 7.11 15.22 -8.49
N TYR A 84 6.34 14.72 -9.45
CA TYR A 84 6.61 14.82 -10.89
C TYR A 84 5.28 14.90 -11.66
N GLU A 85 5.35 15.25 -12.94
CA GLU A 85 4.18 15.38 -13.79
C GLU A 85 4.23 14.38 -14.96
N VAL A 86 3.11 13.73 -15.25
CA VAL A 86 2.90 12.89 -16.43
C VAL A 86 1.59 13.27 -17.09
N ASP A 87 1.64 13.64 -18.36
CA ASP A 87 0.46 13.98 -19.18
C ASP A 87 -0.44 15.07 -18.56
N GLY A 88 0.14 16.00 -17.78
CA GLY A 88 -0.56 17.07 -17.06
C GLY A 88 -1.12 16.68 -15.70
N ILE A 89 -0.81 15.50 -15.20
CA ILE A 89 -1.26 14.97 -13.92
C ILE A 89 -0.07 14.91 -12.94
N ILE A 90 -0.25 15.48 -11.76
CA ILE A 90 0.78 15.58 -10.73
C ILE A 90 0.80 14.27 -9.92
N HIS A 91 1.98 13.68 -9.80
CA HIS A 91 2.21 12.46 -9.02
C HIS A 91 3.00 12.78 -7.75
N TYR A 92 2.53 12.29 -6.61
CA TYR A 92 3.22 12.27 -5.33
C TYR A 92 3.42 10.81 -4.91
N CYS A 93 4.64 10.31 -5.07
CA CYS A 93 4.98 8.90 -4.88
C CYS A 93 6.18 8.73 -3.94
N VAL A 94 6.22 9.52 -2.87
CA VAL A 94 7.33 9.49 -1.91
C VAL A 94 7.37 8.14 -1.20
N ALA A 95 8.48 7.42 -1.39
CA ALA A 95 8.77 6.26 -0.57
C ALA A 95 8.96 6.72 0.88
N ASN A 96 8.39 5.96 1.83
CA ASN A 96 8.43 6.31 3.24
C ASN A 96 7.78 7.69 3.55
N ILE A 97 6.54 7.91 3.10
CA ILE A 97 5.74 9.08 3.46
C ILE A 97 5.78 9.39 4.97
N PRO A 98 5.70 8.40 5.90
CA PRO A 98 5.83 8.62 7.33
C PRO A 98 7.13 9.31 7.77
N GLY A 99 8.18 9.25 6.97
CA GLY A 99 9.45 9.96 7.21
C GLY A 99 9.33 11.49 7.26
N ALA A 100 8.24 12.07 6.72
CA ALA A 100 7.95 13.50 6.83
C ALA A 100 7.57 13.94 8.26
N VAL A 101 7.13 13.00 9.11
CA VAL A 101 6.74 13.22 10.52
C VAL A 101 7.40 12.17 11.43
N PRO A 102 8.75 12.12 11.49
CA PRO A 102 9.48 10.97 12.01
C PRO A 102 9.22 10.70 13.49
N CYS A 103 9.04 11.72 14.30
CA CYS A 103 8.75 11.55 15.72
C CYS A 103 7.43 10.79 15.94
N THR A 104 6.35 11.27 15.33
CA THR A 104 5.02 10.65 15.44
C THR A 104 5.01 9.25 14.85
N SER A 105 5.61 9.07 13.69
CA SER A 105 5.63 7.79 12.97
C SER A 105 6.42 6.73 13.74
N THR A 106 7.57 7.10 14.31
CA THR A 106 8.39 6.18 15.10
C THR A 106 7.66 5.72 16.36
N LEU A 107 7.04 6.64 17.10
CA LEU A 107 6.27 6.29 18.29
C LEU A 107 5.08 5.38 17.95
N ALA A 108 4.34 5.69 16.90
CA ALA A 108 3.22 4.87 16.45
C ALA A 108 3.66 3.46 16.05
N LEU A 109 4.72 3.36 15.24
CA LEU A 109 5.26 2.07 14.77
C LEU A 109 5.82 1.24 15.93
N THR A 110 6.61 1.83 16.81
CA THR A 110 7.20 1.10 17.94
C THR A 110 6.12 0.62 18.91
N ASN A 111 5.12 1.42 19.22
CA ASN A 111 4.00 1.00 20.06
C ASN A 111 3.22 -0.18 19.45
N ALA A 112 3.07 -0.21 18.13
CA ALA A 112 2.38 -1.30 17.44
C ALA A 112 3.24 -2.57 17.35
N THR A 113 4.58 -2.47 17.21
CA THR A 113 5.46 -3.61 16.94
C THR A 113 6.09 -4.21 18.19
N LEU A 114 6.32 -3.40 19.25
CA LEU A 114 6.96 -3.82 20.50
C LEU A 114 6.30 -5.08 21.13
N PRO A 115 4.96 -5.21 21.24
CA PRO A 115 4.34 -6.40 21.82
C PRO A 115 4.72 -7.70 21.09
N TYR A 116 4.90 -7.64 19.78
CA TYR A 116 5.34 -8.79 18.97
C TYR A 116 6.82 -9.10 19.18
N ALA A 117 7.66 -8.06 19.25
CA ALA A 117 9.08 -8.23 19.55
C ALA A 117 9.32 -8.90 20.91
N ILE A 118 8.57 -8.48 21.94
CA ILE A 118 8.63 -9.08 23.28
C ILE A 118 8.21 -10.56 23.22
N ARG A 119 7.11 -10.90 22.55
CA ARG A 119 6.67 -12.30 22.41
C ARG A 119 7.71 -13.16 21.72
N LEU A 120 8.36 -12.64 20.68
CA LEU A 120 9.43 -13.35 19.99
C LEU A 120 10.66 -13.55 20.88
N ALA A 121 11.01 -12.56 21.70
CA ALA A 121 12.13 -12.65 22.63
C ALA A 121 11.87 -13.67 23.76
N ASP A 122 10.67 -13.65 24.34
CA ASP A 122 10.32 -14.50 25.48
C ASP A 122 10.08 -15.95 25.09
N LEU A 123 9.43 -16.21 23.96
CA LEU A 123 8.97 -17.55 23.57
C LEU A 123 9.82 -18.20 22.47
N GLY A 124 10.65 -17.41 21.78
CA GLY A 124 11.27 -17.81 20.53
C GLY A 124 10.25 -17.87 19.38
N TRP A 125 10.73 -17.77 18.16
CA TRP A 125 9.86 -17.61 16.99
C TRP A 125 8.87 -18.76 16.78
N LYS A 126 9.26 -20.02 17.04
CA LYS A 126 8.39 -21.20 16.84
C LYS A 126 7.15 -21.11 17.71
N LYS A 127 7.35 -21.03 19.04
CA LYS A 127 6.26 -21.00 20.02
C LYS A 127 5.42 -19.72 19.91
N ALA A 128 6.04 -18.59 19.57
CA ALA A 128 5.32 -17.34 19.33
C ALA A 128 4.36 -17.48 18.13
N CYS A 129 4.80 -18.07 17.02
CA CYS A 129 3.97 -18.31 15.84
C CYS A 129 2.90 -19.40 16.04
N GLU A 130 3.14 -20.39 16.91
CA GLU A 130 2.12 -21.37 17.29
C GLU A 130 0.97 -20.73 18.07
N ASN A 131 1.29 -19.74 18.92
CA ASN A 131 0.33 -19.06 19.78
C ASN A 131 -0.36 -17.84 19.11
N ASP A 132 0.20 -17.32 18.01
CA ASP A 132 -0.30 -16.12 17.34
C ASP A 132 -0.36 -16.34 15.82
N PRO A 133 -1.57 -16.51 15.25
CA PRO A 133 -1.76 -16.67 13.81
C PRO A 133 -1.24 -15.49 12.99
N GLY A 134 -1.25 -14.27 13.55
CA GLY A 134 -0.72 -13.07 12.88
C GLY A 134 0.80 -13.17 12.71
N LEU A 135 1.54 -13.58 13.76
CA LEU A 135 2.97 -13.84 13.66
C LEU A 135 3.29 -14.99 12.70
N LYS A 136 2.47 -16.06 12.73
CA LYS A 136 2.62 -17.19 11.80
C LYS A 136 2.50 -16.75 10.35
N ASN A 137 1.54 -15.91 10.04
CA ASN A 137 1.34 -15.34 8.69
C ASN A 137 2.48 -14.39 8.26
N GLY A 138 3.26 -13.87 9.19
CA GLY A 138 4.44 -13.06 8.94
C GLY A 138 5.71 -13.86 8.59
N LEU A 139 5.67 -15.19 8.65
CA LEU A 139 6.82 -16.04 8.30
C LEU A 139 7.03 -16.07 6.79
N ASN A 140 8.11 -15.44 6.33
CA ASN A 140 8.49 -15.42 4.92
C ASN A 140 9.60 -16.42 4.61
N ILE A 141 10.63 -16.49 5.47
CA ILE A 141 11.80 -17.35 5.31
C ILE A 141 12.08 -18.08 6.63
N VAL A 142 12.25 -19.37 6.55
CA VAL A 142 12.60 -20.24 7.71
C VAL A 142 13.77 -21.14 7.32
N ASN A 143 14.86 -21.08 8.10
CA ASN A 143 16.06 -21.87 7.86
C ASN A 143 16.60 -21.75 6.42
N GLY A 144 16.57 -20.53 5.86
CA GLY A 144 17.03 -20.25 4.51
C GLY A 144 16.08 -20.67 3.37
N LYS A 145 14.88 -21.16 3.71
CA LYS A 145 13.86 -21.52 2.72
C LYS A 145 12.70 -20.56 2.77
N ILE A 146 12.23 -20.12 1.61
CA ILE A 146 10.98 -19.35 1.50
C ILE A 146 9.82 -20.26 1.85
N VAL A 147 8.94 -19.77 2.74
CA VAL A 147 7.75 -20.51 3.21
C VAL A 147 6.44 -19.75 2.90
N PHE A 148 6.52 -18.53 2.40
CA PHE A 148 5.35 -17.72 2.06
C PHE A 148 5.16 -17.70 0.53
N PRO A 149 4.04 -18.25 0.00
CA PRO A 149 3.83 -18.43 -1.43
C PRO A 149 3.93 -17.13 -2.24
N ALA A 150 3.31 -16.05 -1.78
CA ALA A 150 3.33 -14.79 -2.51
C ALA A 150 4.73 -14.19 -2.66
N VAL A 151 5.63 -14.42 -1.68
CA VAL A 151 7.04 -14.01 -1.79
C VAL A 151 7.75 -14.86 -2.83
N ALA A 152 7.54 -16.18 -2.84
CA ALA A 152 8.14 -17.06 -3.84
C ALA A 152 7.70 -16.67 -5.25
N GLU A 153 6.40 -16.45 -5.45
CA GLU A 153 5.82 -16.02 -6.73
C GLU A 153 6.40 -14.69 -7.20
N ALA A 154 6.54 -13.69 -6.31
CA ALA A 154 7.10 -12.38 -6.65
C ALA A 154 8.54 -12.44 -7.17
N PHE A 155 9.30 -13.47 -6.77
CA PHE A 155 10.67 -13.72 -7.23
C PHE A 155 10.78 -14.82 -8.29
N GLY A 156 9.65 -15.37 -8.77
CA GLY A 156 9.62 -16.45 -9.75
C GLY A 156 10.15 -17.79 -9.21
N TRP A 157 10.10 -18.01 -7.90
CA TRP A 157 10.56 -19.22 -7.25
C TRP A 157 9.38 -20.15 -6.94
N LYS A 158 9.64 -21.45 -6.99
CA LYS A 158 8.68 -22.48 -6.56
C LYS A 158 8.99 -22.93 -5.13
N ILE A 159 7.96 -23.09 -4.30
CA ILE A 159 8.04 -23.63 -2.94
C ILE A 159 7.24 -24.94 -2.86
#